data_817cccd1b7f67a85997fa0623500869e
#
_entry.id   817cccd1b7f67a85997fa0623500869e
#
_cell.length_a   1.000
_cell.length_b   1.000
_cell.length_c   1.000
_cell.angle_alpha   90.00
_cell.angle_beta   90.00
_cell.angle_gamma   90.00
#
_symmetry.space_group_name_H-M   'P 1'
#
loop_
_entity.id
_entity.type
_entity.pdbx_description
1 polymer ?
#
loop_
_entity_poly.entity_id
_entity_poly.type
_entity_poly.pdbx_seq_one_letter_code
_entity_poly.pdbx_strand_id
1 'polypeptide(L)'
;MKFSFKHFTTHLLVSLLCLLALTGSVLPNKIEKILNQGEIVVVTRNSPTTYFEDNVGETGYEYELAKSFADYLGVNLVIKQADTLEELYAYLNQKNVAFAAASLTVRPDKNESVRFSTPYMQVSQQIIYRRGTLRPKQVTDLINGKLLVTSDSSHSYQLRQMQNDVPELSWSESPDYATVELLQMVADGEIDYTIVDSNEFEMLQAYYPNVGIGFDLTGVQPLAWAFPQSPDNSLFEEAQSFFRDVQTNGLLLEIEERFYGHLGQLNYAGAKRFKRQTHKKLNKYDEIFQQAAQQYDLDWRLLAAMSYQESHWNPRARSFTGVRGMMMLTLRTAKELGVKNRLDPKQSIFGGAKYLAKLRKRMPDNIAEPDRTWMALAAYNVGYGHLTDARKLTKLDGGDSTRWMDVKDYLPRLSQKRYYKQTRHGYARGNEPVSYVQNIRRYFDVLVWNEANNVNNNNALTETELAIEDAPMQLSANVRVIPPLL
;
A
#
# COMPACT_ATOMS: atom_id res chain seq x y z
N MET A 1 82.41 20.62 -18.67
CA MET A 1 80.98 20.51 -18.95
C MET A 1 80.25 20.34 -17.61
N LYS A 2 79.83 21.46 -16.97
CA LYS A 2 79.13 21.44 -15.69
C LYS A 2 77.64 21.57 -16.02
N PHE A 3 76.95 20.43 -16.14
CA PHE A 3 75.49 20.42 -16.21
C PHE A 3 74.93 20.85 -14.85
N SER A 4 74.16 21.94 -14.85
CA SER A 4 73.58 22.54 -13.63
C SER A 4 72.53 21.62 -13.03
N PHE A 5 72.82 21.03 -11.91
CA PHE A 5 71.97 20.18 -11.06
C PHE A 5 70.63 20.90 -10.70
N LYS A 6 70.59 22.23 -10.74
CA LYS A 6 69.40 23.04 -10.48
C LYS A 6 68.28 22.92 -11.53
N HIS A 7 68.63 22.73 -12.79
CA HIS A 7 67.61 22.58 -13.86
C HIS A 7 67.00 21.19 -13.84
N PHE A 8 67.75 20.16 -13.45
CA PHE A 8 67.23 18.77 -13.34
C PHE A 8 66.20 18.64 -12.20
N THR A 9 66.46 19.28 -11.03
CA THR A 9 65.53 19.26 -9.88
C THR A 9 64.27 20.06 -10.15
N THR A 10 64.34 21.16 -10.89
CA THR A 10 63.13 21.94 -11.28
C THR A 10 62.24 21.21 -12.27
N HIS A 11 62.85 20.57 -13.27
CA HIS A 11 62.07 19.72 -14.22
C HIS A 11 61.43 18.51 -13.56
N LEU A 12 62.10 17.85 -12.61
CA LEU A 12 61.56 16.76 -11.85
C LEU A 12 60.38 17.20 -10.95
N LEU A 13 60.52 18.36 -10.29
CA LEU A 13 59.46 18.93 -9.45
C LEU A 13 58.22 19.35 -10.27
N VAL A 14 58.42 19.96 -11.45
CA VAL A 14 57.34 20.32 -12.35
C VAL A 14 56.69 19.08 -12.94
N SER A 15 57.43 18.07 -13.30
CA SER A 15 56.88 16.78 -13.77
C SER A 15 56.09 16.05 -12.65
N LEU A 16 56.56 16.10 -11.41
CA LEU A 16 55.87 15.53 -10.25
C LEU A 16 54.58 16.30 -9.92
N LEU A 17 54.62 17.66 -10.01
CA LEU A 17 53.44 18.53 -9.87
C LEU A 17 52.44 18.34 -11.02
N CYS A 18 52.91 18.13 -12.27
CA CYS A 18 52.05 17.78 -13.39
C CYS A 18 51.46 16.37 -13.25
N LEU A 19 52.20 15.39 -12.71
CA LEU A 19 51.68 14.08 -12.41
C LEU A 19 50.65 14.13 -11.27
N LEU A 20 50.87 14.90 -10.23
CA LEU A 20 49.91 15.15 -9.15
C LEU A 20 48.68 15.92 -9.61
N ALA A 21 48.82 16.83 -10.59
CA ALA A 21 47.67 17.53 -11.18
C ALA A 21 46.89 16.63 -12.14
N LEU A 22 47.50 15.61 -12.73
CA LEU A 22 46.84 14.60 -13.55
C LEU A 22 46.17 13.48 -12.75
N THR A 23 46.55 13.32 -11.47
CA THR A 23 45.79 12.50 -10.49
C THR A 23 44.76 13.38 -9.77
N GLY A 24 44.12 14.30 -10.48
CA GLY A 24 42.96 14.97 -9.95
C GLY A 24 41.99 13.90 -9.46
N SER A 25 41.81 13.81 -8.16
CA SER A 25 40.81 12.93 -7.56
C SER A 25 39.49 13.27 -8.22
N VAL A 26 39.04 12.42 -9.15
CA VAL A 26 37.69 12.51 -9.69
C VAL A 26 36.78 12.40 -8.48
N LEU A 27 36.10 13.50 -8.16
CA LEU A 27 35.17 13.49 -7.03
C LEU A 27 34.14 12.38 -7.29
N PRO A 28 33.89 11.51 -6.30
CA PRO A 28 32.96 10.42 -6.48
C PRO A 28 31.60 10.95 -6.93
N ASN A 29 31.03 10.35 -7.94
CA ASN A 29 29.70 10.68 -8.42
C ASN A 29 28.62 10.30 -7.39
N LYS A 30 27.35 10.62 -7.64
CA LYS A 30 26.25 10.42 -6.68
C LYS A 30 26.07 8.93 -6.31
N ILE A 31 26.13 8.02 -7.31
CA ILE A 31 25.99 6.60 -7.06
C ILE A 31 27.17 6.03 -6.27
N GLU A 32 28.40 6.43 -6.59
CA GLU A 32 29.58 6.01 -5.85
C GLU A 32 29.54 6.47 -4.38
N LYS A 33 29.02 7.67 -4.10
CA LYS A 33 28.83 8.15 -2.73
C LYS A 33 27.81 7.29 -1.97
N ILE A 34 26.68 6.96 -2.58
CA ILE A 34 25.65 6.08 -2.01
C ILE A 34 26.23 4.70 -1.71
N LEU A 35 26.94 4.09 -2.66
CA LEU A 35 27.57 2.78 -2.48
C LEU A 35 28.62 2.78 -1.37
N ASN A 36 29.45 3.84 -1.28
CA ASN A 36 30.45 3.99 -0.23
C ASN A 36 29.86 4.26 1.16
N GLN A 37 28.71 4.93 1.24
CA GLN A 37 27.98 5.16 2.49
C GLN A 37 27.18 3.93 2.95
N GLY A 38 26.84 3.05 2.02
CA GLY A 38 26.04 1.85 2.29
C GLY A 38 24.56 2.15 2.56
N GLU A 39 24.09 3.37 2.24
CA GLU A 39 22.70 3.80 2.44
C GLU A 39 22.23 4.75 1.34
N ILE A 40 20.92 4.67 1.04
CA ILE A 40 20.22 5.57 0.13
C ILE A 40 19.04 6.24 0.86
N VAL A 41 19.02 7.56 0.87
CA VAL A 41 17.98 8.35 1.54
C VAL A 41 16.91 8.74 0.53
N VAL A 42 15.68 8.31 0.77
CA VAL A 42 14.51 8.56 -0.08
C VAL A 42 13.48 9.37 0.69
N VAL A 43 13.02 10.48 0.10
CA VAL A 43 11.94 11.26 0.69
C VAL A 43 10.59 10.76 0.19
N THR A 44 9.64 10.63 1.12
CA THR A 44 8.28 10.19 0.82
C THR A 44 7.25 10.90 1.70
N ARG A 45 5.97 10.59 1.54
CA ARG A 45 4.87 11.06 2.38
C ARG A 45 4.17 9.87 3.02
N ASN A 46 3.53 10.10 4.17
CA ASN A 46 2.70 9.08 4.79
C ASN A 46 1.37 8.96 4.01
N SER A 47 1.16 7.83 3.34
CA SER A 47 -0.12 7.47 2.72
C SER A 47 -0.17 5.97 2.43
N PRO A 48 -1.35 5.38 2.25
CA PRO A 48 -1.48 3.96 1.90
C PRO A 48 -0.79 3.56 0.60
N THR A 49 -0.61 4.49 -0.33
CA THR A 49 0.04 4.25 -1.64
C THR A 49 1.54 4.49 -1.63
N THR A 50 2.07 5.14 -0.61
CA THR A 50 3.48 5.53 -0.57
C THR A 50 4.24 4.79 0.52
N TYR A 51 4.11 5.23 1.76
CA TYR A 51 4.80 4.70 2.93
C TYR A 51 3.90 4.83 4.16
N PHE A 52 3.84 3.80 4.97
CA PHE A 52 3.25 3.82 6.30
C PHE A 52 3.88 2.74 7.18
N GLU A 53 3.70 2.85 8.49
CA GLU A 53 4.10 1.82 9.44
C GLU A 53 2.88 1.04 9.90
N ASP A 54 2.97 -0.28 9.89
CA ASP A 54 2.00 -1.17 10.49
C ASP A 54 2.62 -1.98 11.65
N ASN A 55 1.87 -2.89 12.25
CA ASN A 55 2.38 -3.70 13.37
C ASN A 55 3.51 -4.68 12.99
N VAL A 56 3.78 -4.84 11.71
CA VAL A 56 4.86 -5.71 11.20
C VAL A 56 6.09 -4.86 10.86
N GLY A 57 5.90 -3.56 10.60
CA GLY A 57 6.95 -2.62 10.27
C GLY A 57 6.60 -1.68 9.11
N GLU A 58 7.62 -1.15 8.48
CA GLU A 58 7.50 -0.24 7.35
C GLU A 58 6.95 -0.94 6.10
N THR A 59 5.99 -0.32 5.42
CA THR A 59 5.34 -0.87 4.24
C THR A 59 4.76 0.25 3.35
N GLY A 60 4.21 -0.10 2.20
CA GLY A 60 3.62 0.80 1.21
C GLY A 60 4.13 0.48 -0.18
N TYR A 61 3.33 0.78 -1.22
CA TYR A 61 3.70 0.44 -2.60
C TYR A 61 5.03 1.09 -3.02
N GLU A 62 5.18 2.39 -2.79
CA GLU A 62 6.40 3.13 -3.12
C GLU A 62 7.58 2.72 -2.22
N TYR A 63 7.31 2.41 -0.96
CA TYR A 63 8.33 1.90 -0.04
C TYR A 63 8.91 0.58 -0.54
N GLU A 64 8.06 -0.39 -0.93
CA GLU A 64 8.50 -1.68 -1.46
C GLU A 64 9.31 -1.52 -2.76
N LEU A 65 8.89 -0.59 -3.62
CA LEU A 65 9.60 -0.30 -4.86
C LEU A 65 10.97 0.38 -4.57
N ALA A 66 11.02 1.34 -3.65
CA ALA A 66 12.27 1.99 -3.22
C ALA A 66 13.20 1.02 -2.49
N LYS A 67 12.64 0.11 -1.66
CA LYS A 67 13.39 -0.95 -0.99
C LYS A 67 14.01 -1.90 -2.00
N SER A 68 13.26 -2.29 -3.03
CA SER A 68 13.77 -3.13 -4.11
C SER A 68 14.92 -2.45 -4.88
N PHE A 69 14.86 -1.12 -5.04
CA PHE A 69 15.96 -0.37 -5.64
C PHE A 69 17.20 -0.31 -4.73
N ALA A 70 17.00 -0.11 -3.42
CA ALA A 70 18.10 -0.14 -2.45
C ALA A 70 18.77 -1.53 -2.44
N ASP A 71 17.98 -2.61 -2.48
CA ASP A 71 18.48 -4.00 -2.55
C ASP A 71 19.21 -4.26 -3.88
N TYR A 72 18.73 -3.73 -5.00
CA TYR A 72 19.39 -3.77 -6.31
C TYR A 72 20.78 -3.10 -6.27
N LEU A 73 20.91 -1.99 -5.53
CA LEU A 73 22.19 -1.31 -5.32
C LEU A 73 23.06 -1.96 -4.25
N GLY A 74 22.52 -2.88 -3.43
CA GLY A 74 23.23 -3.49 -2.29
C GLY A 74 23.45 -2.52 -1.12
N VAL A 75 22.52 -1.59 -0.87
CA VAL A 75 22.57 -0.57 0.20
C VAL A 75 21.33 -0.60 1.07
N ASN A 76 21.38 0.05 2.24
CA ASN A 76 20.21 0.19 3.12
C ASN A 76 19.32 1.34 2.64
N LEU A 77 18.00 1.14 2.70
CA LEU A 77 17.02 2.21 2.49
C LEU A 77 16.85 3.01 3.78
N VAL A 78 16.91 4.33 3.67
CA VAL A 78 16.58 5.28 4.74
C VAL A 78 15.42 6.15 4.27
N ILE A 79 14.30 6.10 4.98
CA ILE A 79 13.12 6.90 4.66
C ILE A 79 13.17 8.23 5.39
N LYS A 80 12.89 9.30 4.66
CA LYS A 80 12.66 10.65 5.17
C LYS A 80 11.22 11.05 4.85
N GLN A 81 10.39 11.19 5.87
CA GLN A 81 9.01 11.61 5.69
C GLN A 81 8.90 13.13 5.56
N ALA A 82 8.00 13.57 4.71
CA ALA A 82 7.58 14.96 4.56
C ALA A 82 6.08 15.08 4.82
N ASP A 83 5.67 16.07 5.60
CA ASP A 83 4.27 16.30 5.93
C ASP A 83 3.52 17.00 4.78
N THR A 84 4.22 17.86 4.04
CA THR A 84 3.63 18.61 2.91
C THR A 84 4.42 18.39 1.61
N LEU A 85 3.80 18.73 0.47
CA LEU A 85 4.51 18.70 -0.83
C LEU A 85 5.63 19.74 -0.90
N GLU A 86 5.45 20.90 -0.29
CA GLU A 86 6.48 21.93 -0.19
C GLU A 86 7.71 21.38 0.55
N GLU A 87 7.51 20.76 1.70
CA GLU A 87 8.58 20.13 2.47
C GLU A 87 9.26 18.99 1.70
N LEU A 88 8.48 18.16 0.97
CA LEU A 88 9.01 17.09 0.13
C LEU A 88 10.00 17.62 -0.91
N TYR A 89 9.63 18.69 -1.63
CA TYR A 89 10.53 19.32 -2.61
C TYR A 89 11.71 20.04 -1.94
N ALA A 90 11.51 20.60 -0.75
CA ALA A 90 12.62 21.18 0.02
C ALA A 90 13.63 20.10 0.45
N TYR A 91 13.15 18.94 0.90
CA TYR A 91 14.03 17.81 1.24
C TYR A 91 14.72 17.22 0.01
N LEU A 92 14.03 17.14 -1.12
CA LEU A 92 14.61 16.62 -2.37
C LEU A 92 15.84 17.44 -2.82
N ASN A 93 15.87 18.73 -2.52
CA ASN A 93 17.02 19.60 -2.83
C ASN A 93 18.19 19.45 -1.85
N GLN A 94 18.09 18.65 -0.78
CA GLN A 94 19.18 18.40 0.15
C GLN A 94 20.18 17.42 -0.47
N LYS A 95 21.50 17.68 -0.26
CA LYS A 95 22.58 16.91 -0.88
C LYS A 95 22.56 15.39 -0.55
N ASN A 96 22.08 15.04 0.64
CA ASN A 96 22.01 13.65 1.11
C ASN A 96 20.77 12.91 0.60
N VAL A 97 19.71 13.59 0.12
CA VAL A 97 18.53 12.95 -0.43
C VAL A 97 18.80 12.49 -1.86
N ALA A 98 18.40 11.29 -2.17
CA ALA A 98 18.61 10.64 -3.46
C ALA A 98 17.50 11.00 -4.45
N PHE A 99 16.26 10.74 -4.09
CA PHE A 99 15.06 11.01 -4.89
C PHE A 99 13.81 11.05 -3.99
N ALA A 100 12.68 11.44 -4.58
CA ALA A 100 11.36 11.38 -3.97
C ALA A 100 10.54 10.23 -4.57
N ALA A 101 9.99 9.38 -3.69
CA ALA A 101 9.04 8.31 -3.98
C ALA A 101 7.75 8.59 -3.21
N ALA A 102 6.79 9.29 -3.83
CA ALA A 102 5.63 9.85 -3.13
C ALA A 102 4.37 9.96 -4.02
N SER A 103 4.16 9.00 -4.92
CA SER A 103 3.06 8.96 -5.90
C SER A 103 2.95 10.28 -6.69
N LEU A 104 4.09 10.75 -7.21
CA LEU A 104 4.15 12.04 -7.89
C LEU A 104 3.73 11.89 -9.35
N THR A 105 2.69 12.62 -9.74
CA THR A 105 2.30 12.76 -11.15
C THR A 105 3.35 13.57 -11.91
N VAL A 106 3.74 13.11 -13.09
CA VAL A 106 4.66 13.84 -13.97
C VAL A 106 3.99 15.14 -14.42
N ARG A 107 4.59 16.28 -14.06
CA ARG A 107 4.05 17.62 -14.31
C ARG A 107 5.04 18.46 -15.11
N PRO A 108 4.62 19.09 -16.24
CA PRO A 108 5.49 19.94 -17.05
C PRO A 108 6.06 21.14 -16.31
N ASP A 109 5.29 21.75 -15.38
CA ASP A 109 5.71 22.91 -14.60
C ASP A 109 6.80 22.59 -13.55
N LYS A 110 7.02 21.33 -13.24
CA LYS A 110 8.10 20.89 -12.33
C LYS A 110 9.39 20.49 -13.06
N ASN A 111 9.39 20.38 -14.39
CA ASN A 111 10.55 19.92 -15.17
C ASN A 111 11.82 20.78 -15.04
N GLU A 112 11.69 22.05 -14.65
CA GLU A 112 12.84 22.90 -14.38
C GLU A 112 13.50 22.58 -13.03
N SER A 113 12.75 22.09 -12.06
CA SER A 113 13.22 21.82 -10.69
C SER A 113 13.56 20.36 -10.44
N VAL A 114 12.90 19.43 -11.12
CA VAL A 114 13.09 17.98 -10.94
C VAL A 114 13.13 17.24 -12.28
N ARG A 115 13.71 16.05 -12.25
CA ARG A 115 13.68 15.07 -13.35
C ARG A 115 12.85 13.88 -12.90
N PHE A 116 11.87 13.49 -13.73
CA PHE A 116 11.06 12.32 -13.45
C PHE A 116 11.69 11.05 -14.06
N SER A 117 11.65 9.94 -13.32
CA SER A 117 12.07 8.62 -13.80
C SER A 117 11.16 8.10 -14.90
N THR A 118 11.49 6.92 -15.44
CA THR A 118 10.52 6.09 -16.17
C THR A 118 9.28 5.90 -15.29
N PRO A 119 8.06 6.17 -15.82
CA PRO A 119 6.83 5.94 -15.09
C PRO A 119 6.66 4.46 -14.70
N TYR A 120 6.22 4.23 -13.47
CA TYR A 120 5.94 2.88 -12.96
C TYR A 120 4.44 2.56 -12.88
N MET A 121 3.56 3.58 -12.94
CA MET A 121 2.10 3.42 -12.85
C MET A 121 1.39 4.48 -13.67
N GLN A 122 0.14 4.19 -14.07
CA GLN A 122 -0.76 5.13 -14.73
C GLN A 122 -2.01 5.30 -13.86
N VAL A 123 -2.41 6.55 -13.61
CA VAL A 123 -3.59 6.89 -12.81
C VAL A 123 -4.44 7.92 -13.51
N SER A 124 -5.75 8.02 -13.17
CA SER A 124 -6.60 9.16 -13.48
C SER A 124 -6.89 9.96 -12.21
N GLN A 125 -7.13 11.25 -12.35
CA GLN A 125 -7.61 12.09 -11.26
C GLN A 125 -9.14 12.05 -11.23
N GLN A 126 -9.71 11.75 -10.07
CA GLN A 126 -11.14 11.52 -9.91
C GLN A 126 -11.77 12.56 -8.98
N ILE A 127 -12.91 13.12 -9.41
CA ILE A 127 -13.75 13.94 -8.54
C ILE A 127 -14.47 13.03 -7.57
N ILE A 128 -14.27 13.29 -6.29
CA ILE A 128 -14.92 12.58 -5.20
C ILE A 128 -16.01 13.44 -4.59
N TYR A 129 -17.19 12.82 -4.35
CA TYR A 129 -18.37 13.46 -3.80
C TYR A 129 -19.04 12.59 -2.73
N ARG A 130 -19.88 13.18 -1.87
CA ARG A 130 -20.64 12.43 -0.86
C ARG A 130 -21.84 11.73 -1.48
N ARG A 131 -21.92 10.41 -1.31
CA ARG A 131 -23.08 9.63 -1.74
C ARG A 131 -24.34 10.10 -1.02
N GLY A 132 -25.43 10.22 -1.78
CA GLY A 132 -26.70 10.75 -1.28
C GLY A 132 -26.91 12.23 -1.62
N THR A 133 -25.90 12.92 -2.14
CA THR A 133 -26.03 14.23 -2.80
C THR A 133 -26.07 14.07 -4.31
N LEU A 134 -26.28 15.16 -5.05
CA LEU A 134 -26.26 15.14 -6.52
C LEU A 134 -24.87 14.75 -7.02
N ARG A 135 -24.80 13.69 -7.84
CA ARG A 135 -23.53 13.22 -8.41
C ARG A 135 -23.07 14.19 -9.50
N PRO A 136 -21.89 14.82 -9.39
CA PRO A 136 -21.32 15.62 -10.47
C PRO A 136 -20.90 14.72 -11.64
N LYS A 137 -21.03 15.20 -12.87
CA LYS A 137 -20.72 14.46 -14.10
C LYS A 137 -19.71 15.18 -14.98
N GLN A 138 -19.47 16.46 -14.76
CA GLN A 138 -18.62 17.36 -15.54
C GLN A 138 -18.12 18.51 -14.68
N VAL A 139 -17.09 19.21 -15.16
CA VAL A 139 -16.42 20.29 -14.40
C VAL A 139 -17.38 21.42 -14.03
N THR A 140 -18.35 21.77 -14.89
CA THR A 140 -19.33 22.82 -14.61
C THR A 140 -20.29 22.48 -13.46
N ASP A 141 -20.44 21.20 -13.10
CA ASP A 141 -21.26 20.78 -11.95
C ASP A 141 -20.56 21.08 -10.61
N LEU A 142 -19.26 21.43 -10.64
CA LEU A 142 -18.48 21.80 -9.46
C LEU A 142 -18.59 23.28 -9.10
N ILE A 143 -19.13 24.10 -10.03
CA ILE A 143 -19.30 25.55 -9.83
C ILE A 143 -20.23 25.77 -8.63
N ASN A 144 -19.83 26.68 -7.73
CA ASN A 144 -20.48 27.00 -6.45
C ASN A 144 -20.42 25.88 -5.39
N GLY A 145 -19.82 24.73 -5.65
CA GLY A 145 -19.52 23.73 -4.64
C GLY A 145 -18.22 24.04 -3.90
N LYS A 146 -18.13 23.60 -2.65
CA LYS A 146 -16.89 23.68 -1.86
C LYS A 146 -15.92 22.60 -2.32
N LEU A 147 -15.04 22.93 -3.25
CA LEU A 147 -13.95 22.06 -3.74
C LEU A 147 -12.66 22.41 -2.98
N LEU A 148 -12.06 21.43 -2.32
CA LEU A 148 -10.79 21.59 -1.59
C LEU A 148 -9.79 20.54 -2.08
N VAL A 149 -8.53 20.97 -2.34
CA VAL A 149 -7.43 20.09 -2.74
C VAL A 149 -6.15 20.43 -1.98
N THR A 150 -5.18 19.51 -1.95
CA THR A 150 -3.87 19.77 -1.38
C THR A 150 -3.12 20.81 -2.21
N SER A 151 -2.49 21.79 -1.55
CA SER A 151 -1.70 22.84 -2.19
C SER A 151 -0.49 22.25 -2.95
N ASP A 152 -0.12 22.90 -4.07
CA ASP A 152 0.98 22.52 -4.97
C ASP A 152 0.90 21.07 -5.52
N SER A 153 -0.26 20.42 -5.38
CA SER A 153 -0.50 19.08 -5.92
C SER A 153 -0.70 19.09 -7.44
N SER A 154 -0.66 17.91 -8.05
CA SER A 154 -1.08 17.71 -9.44
C SER A 154 -2.55 18.08 -9.65
N HIS A 155 -3.39 17.90 -8.63
CA HIS A 155 -4.81 18.27 -8.63
C HIS A 155 -5.00 19.79 -8.78
N SER A 156 -4.30 20.56 -7.93
CA SER A 156 -4.29 22.03 -8.00
C SER A 156 -3.77 22.54 -9.35
N TYR A 157 -2.70 21.94 -9.88
CA TYR A 157 -2.18 22.27 -11.20
C TYR A 157 -3.24 22.02 -12.28
N GLN A 158 -3.91 20.88 -12.26
CA GLN A 158 -4.95 20.54 -13.26
C GLN A 158 -6.16 21.47 -13.19
N LEU A 159 -6.60 21.85 -12.00
CA LEU A 159 -7.68 22.83 -11.83
C LEU A 159 -7.32 24.18 -12.44
N ARG A 160 -6.07 24.66 -12.25
CA ARG A 160 -5.59 25.92 -12.88
C ARG A 160 -5.62 25.83 -14.39
N GLN A 161 -5.27 24.68 -14.99
CA GLN A 161 -5.36 24.50 -16.45
C GLN A 161 -6.83 24.56 -16.91
N MET A 162 -7.75 23.90 -16.20
CA MET A 162 -9.17 23.87 -16.55
C MET A 162 -9.87 25.20 -16.35
N GLN A 163 -9.40 26.05 -15.43
CA GLN A 163 -9.96 27.39 -15.21
C GLN A 163 -9.83 28.30 -16.45
N ASN A 164 -8.89 28.02 -17.36
CA ASN A 164 -8.79 28.74 -18.62
C ASN A 164 -10.04 28.53 -19.50
N ASP A 165 -10.64 27.33 -19.45
CA ASP A 165 -11.83 26.95 -20.22
C ASP A 165 -13.13 27.18 -19.43
N VAL A 166 -13.06 27.14 -18.10
CA VAL A 166 -14.19 27.33 -17.16
C VAL A 166 -13.80 28.39 -16.12
N PRO A 167 -13.87 29.68 -16.45
CA PRO A 167 -13.42 30.78 -15.57
C PRO A 167 -14.15 30.87 -14.22
N GLU A 168 -15.40 30.37 -14.15
CA GLU A 168 -16.21 30.35 -12.94
C GLU A 168 -15.80 29.24 -11.97
N LEU A 169 -14.93 28.31 -12.37
CA LEU A 169 -14.42 27.26 -11.50
C LEU A 169 -13.59 27.88 -10.38
N SER A 170 -13.96 27.56 -9.16
CA SER A 170 -13.26 28.03 -7.96
C SER A 170 -13.03 26.87 -6.99
N TRP A 171 -11.90 26.92 -6.28
CA TRP A 171 -11.52 25.93 -5.27
C TRP A 171 -10.69 26.57 -4.18
N SER A 172 -10.52 25.85 -3.09
CA SER A 172 -9.58 26.17 -2.03
C SER A 172 -8.41 25.20 -2.03
N GLU A 173 -7.27 25.65 -1.57
CA GLU A 173 -6.06 24.83 -1.41
C GLU A 173 -5.60 24.89 0.05
N SER A 174 -5.14 23.74 0.59
CA SER A 174 -4.48 23.68 1.90
C SER A 174 -3.29 22.72 1.85
N PRO A 175 -2.16 23.07 2.46
CA PRO A 175 -1.04 22.17 2.63
C PRO A 175 -1.26 21.15 3.76
N ASP A 176 -2.21 21.42 4.68
CA ASP A 176 -2.38 20.71 5.95
C ASP A 176 -3.19 19.41 5.83
N TYR A 177 -3.87 19.18 4.69
CA TYR A 177 -4.73 18.02 4.51
C TYR A 177 -4.16 17.08 3.46
N ALA A 178 -3.93 15.82 3.86
CA ALA A 178 -3.67 14.72 2.95
C ALA A 178 -5.00 14.13 2.42
N THR A 179 -4.92 13.19 1.51
CA THR A 179 -6.11 12.57 0.85
C THR A 179 -7.09 11.98 1.86
N VAL A 180 -6.59 11.38 2.93
CA VAL A 180 -7.41 10.74 3.98
C VAL A 180 -8.33 11.77 4.67
N GLU A 181 -7.78 12.92 5.08
CA GLU A 181 -8.55 14.00 5.70
C GLU A 181 -9.54 14.60 4.72
N LEU A 182 -9.14 14.83 3.47
CA LEU A 182 -10.05 15.36 2.44
C LEU A 182 -11.22 14.41 2.16
N LEU A 183 -10.98 13.10 2.12
CA LEU A 183 -12.06 12.10 1.99
C LEU A 183 -12.99 12.09 3.20
N GLN A 184 -12.45 12.27 4.41
CA GLN A 184 -13.26 12.38 5.62
C GLN A 184 -14.14 13.63 5.58
N MET A 185 -13.58 14.80 5.21
CA MET A 185 -14.35 16.06 5.09
C MET A 185 -15.47 15.95 4.06
N VAL A 186 -15.26 15.26 2.93
CA VAL A 186 -16.34 14.96 1.96
C VAL A 186 -17.37 14.03 2.58
N ALA A 187 -16.94 12.97 3.28
CA ALA A 187 -17.87 12.01 3.90
C ALA A 187 -18.78 12.66 4.96
N ASP A 188 -18.26 13.63 5.71
CA ASP A 188 -18.95 14.36 6.75
C ASP A 188 -19.77 15.55 6.19
N GLY A 189 -19.46 15.97 4.96
CA GLY A 189 -20.14 17.07 4.26
C GLY A 189 -19.65 18.47 4.68
N GLU A 190 -18.42 18.56 5.15
CA GLU A 190 -17.73 19.83 5.41
C GLU A 190 -17.33 20.51 4.10
N ILE A 191 -16.94 19.69 3.11
CA ILE A 191 -16.72 20.07 1.72
C ILE A 191 -17.58 19.21 0.79
N ASP A 192 -17.89 19.73 -0.40
CA ASP A 192 -18.73 19.04 -1.38
C ASP A 192 -17.90 18.08 -2.24
N TYR A 193 -16.69 18.52 -2.61
CA TYR A 193 -15.82 17.80 -3.55
C TYR A 193 -14.35 17.85 -3.13
N THR A 194 -13.63 16.80 -3.49
CA THR A 194 -12.16 16.78 -3.56
C THR A 194 -11.70 16.01 -4.78
N ILE A 195 -10.39 15.99 -5.05
CA ILE A 195 -9.78 15.22 -6.14
C ILE A 195 -8.84 14.20 -5.53
N VAL A 196 -8.91 12.98 -6.03
CA VAL A 196 -8.05 11.87 -5.59
C VAL A 196 -7.58 11.09 -6.80
N ASP A 197 -6.36 10.61 -6.79
CA ASP A 197 -5.86 9.70 -7.81
C ASP A 197 -6.54 8.33 -7.72
N SER A 198 -6.82 7.73 -8.87
CA SER A 198 -7.63 6.50 -8.98
C SER A 198 -7.07 5.34 -8.15
N ASN A 199 -5.75 5.15 -8.13
CA ASN A 199 -5.08 4.11 -7.34
C ASN A 199 -5.25 4.35 -5.82
N GLU A 200 -5.14 5.60 -5.38
CA GLU A 200 -5.30 5.96 -3.97
C GLU A 200 -6.77 5.82 -3.54
N PHE A 201 -7.71 6.29 -4.37
CA PHE A 201 -9.13 6.09 -4.09
C PHE A 201 -9.53 4.62 -4.06
N GLU A 202 -8.97 3.79 -4.94
CA GLU A 202 -9.22 2.35 -4.95
C GLU A 202 -8.82 1.68 -3.63
N MET A 203 -7.69 2.08 -3.04
CA MET A 203 -7.28 1.62 -1.71
C MET A 203 -8.21 2.14 -0.60
N LEU A 204 -8.63 3.40 -0.67
CA LEU A 204 -9.33 4.07 0.41
C LEU A 204 -10.86 3.90 0.39
N GLN A 205 -11.47 3.56 -0.74
CA GLN A 205 -12.94 3.51 -0.89
C GLN A 205 -13.64 2.57 0.11
N ALA A 206 -12.96 1.52 0.56
CA ALA A 206 -13.51 0.58 1.53
C ALA A 206 -13.67 1.20 2.93
N TYR A 207 -12.83 2.17 3.26
CA TYR A 207 -12.83 2.89 4.53
C TYR A 207 -13.85 4.04 4.54
N TYR A 208 -14.11 4.63 3.37
CA TYR A 208 -15.02 5.75 3.14
C TYR A 208 -16.25 5.36 2.31
N PRO A 209 -17.12 4.45 2.81
CA PRO A 209 -18.27 3.97 2.02
C PRO A 209 -19.29 5.07 1.68
N ASN A 210 -19.26 6.21 2.36
CA ASN A 210 -20.19 7.32 2.11
C ASN A 210 -19.74 8.24 0.98
N VAL A 211 -18.54 8.07 0.41
CA VAL A 211 -18.09 8.84 -0.74
C VAL A 211 -18.12 8.00 -2.02
N GLY A 212 -18.07 8.65 -3.16
CA GLY A 212 -18.09 7.97 -4.46
C GLY A 212 -17.44 8.81 -5.54
N ILE A 213 -17.16 8.17 -6.68
CA ILE A 213 -16.60 8.83 -7.86
C ILE A 213 -17.72 9.57 -8.60
N GLY A 214 -17.55 10.87 -8.77
CA GLY A 214 -18.36 11.70 -9.68
C GLY A 214 -18.03 11.35 -11.13
N PHE A 215 -16.82 11.72 -11.54
CA PHE A 215 -16.29 11.46 -12.88
C PHE A 215 -14.75 11.50 -12.84
N ASP A 216 -14.10 10.98 -13.88
CA ASP A 216 -12.65 11.13 -14.07
C ASP A 216 -12.37 12.54 -14.61
N LEU A 217 -11.63 13.34 -13.84
CA LEU A 217 -11.29 14.72 -14.17
C LEU A 217 -10.28 14.77 -15.32
N THR A 218 -9.36 13.80 -15.36
CA THR A 218 -8.32 13.68 -16.38
C THR A 218 -8.35 12.32 -17.06
N GLY A 219 -7.74 12.23 -18.23
CA GLY A 219 -7.27 10.95 -18.74
C GLY A 219 -6.15 10.38 -17.87
N VAL A 220 -5.56 9.27 -18.30
CA VAL A 220 -4.46 8.64 -17.59
C VAL A 220 -3.22 9.52 -17.54
N GLN A 221 -2.60 9.60 -16.39
CA GLN A 221 -1.39 10.38 -16.10
C GLN A 221 -0.33 9.47 -15.46
N PRO A 222 0.95 9.63 -15.85
CA PRO A 222 2.02 8.79 -15.31
C PRO A 222 2.44 9.22 -13.91
N LEU A 223 2.67 8.24 -13.03
CA LEU A 223 3.39 8.40 -11.76
C LEU A 223 4.86 8.01 -11.95
N ALA A 224 5.76 8.81 -11.38
CA ALA A 224 7.19 8.58 -11.47
C ALA A 224 7.93 9.10 -10.23
N TRP A 225 9.12 8.56 -9.95
CA TRP A 225 10.01 9.14 -8.96
C TRP A 225 10.57 10.47 -9.44
N ALA A 226 10.72 11.42 -8.53
CA ALA A 226 11.32 12.71 -8.83
C ALA A 226 12.76 12.77 -8.28
N PHE A 227 13.69 13.15 -9.16
CA PHE A 227 15.10 13.37 -8.85
C PHE A 227 15.43 14.86 -8.89
N PRO A 228 16.34 15.36 -8.04
CA PRO A 228 16.78 16.74 -8.13
C PRO A 228 17.47 16.96 -9.48
N GLN A 229 17.36 18.17 -10.04
CA GLN A 229 18.16 18.55 -11.20
C GLN A 229 19.66 18.55 -10.79
N SER A 230 20.46 17.84 -11.55
CA SER A 230 21.90 17.68 -11.28
C SER A 230 22.67 17.48 -12.59
N PRO A 231 23.90 18.03 -12.68
CA PRO A 231 24.82 17.64 -13.76
C PRO A 231 25.30 16.20 -13.64
N ASP A 232 25.26 15.63 -12.44
CA ASP A 232 25.59 14.23 -12.18
C ASP A 232 24.34 13.37 -12.41
N ASN A 233 24.35 12.60 -13.49
CA ASN A 233 23.25 11.74 -13.90
C ASN A 233 23.37 10.29 -13.39
N SER A 234 24.46 9.95 -12.70
CA SER A 234 24.81 8.55 -12.39
C SER A 234 23.68 7.80 -11.67
N LEU A 235 23.09 8.38 -10.62
CA LEU A 235 21.98 7.78 -9.88
C LEU A 235 20.70 7.71 -10.72
N PHE A 236 20.41 8.75 -11.51
CA PHE A 236 19.24 8.78 -12.37
C PHE A 236 19.28 7.68 -13.45
N GLU A 237 20.44 7.51 -14.10
CA GLU A 237 20.64 6.47 -15.12
C GLU A 237 20.53 5.07 -14.53
N GLU A 238 21.02 4.89 -13.29
CA GLU A 238 20.90 3.62 -12.57
C GLU A 238 19.42 3.32 -12.23
N ALA A 239 18.66 4.32 -11.78
CA ALA A 239 17.23 4.16 -11.55
C ALA A 239 16.46 3.83 -12.85
N GLN A 240 16.85 4.44 -13.98
CA GLN A 240 16.26 4.09 -15.28
C GLN A 240 16.56 2.64 -15.69
N SER A 241 17.76 2.15 -15.37
CA SER A 241 18.13 0.75 -15.61
C SER A 241 17.30 -0.19 -14.72
N PHE A 242 17.18 0.13 -13.44
CA PHE A 242 16.33 -0.60 -12.51
C PHE A 242 14.88 -0.68 -13.02
N PHE A 243 14.27 0.43 -13.46
CA PHE A 243 12.90 0.41 -13.97
C PHE A 243 12.72 -0.46 -15.20
N ARG A 244 13.70 -0.49 -16.12
CA ARG A 244 13.69 -1.43 -17.26
C ARG A 244 13.70 -2.89 -16.78
N ASP A 245 14.53 -3.18 -15.79
CA ASP A 245 14.66 -4.54 -15.27
C ASP A 245 13.38 -5.00 -14.55
N VAL A 246 12.80 -4.18 -13.67
CA VAL A 246 11.59 -4.56 -12.90
C VAL A 246 10.33 -4.65 -13.77
N GLN A 247 10.27 -3.92 -14.87
CA GLN A 247 9.19 -4.05 -15.86
C GLN A 247 9.28 -5.38 -16.63
N THR A 248 10.49 -5.88 -16.87
CA THR A 248 10.71 -7.11 -17.65
C THR A 248 10.74 -8.38 -16.81
N ASN A 249 11.25 -8.33 -15.57
CA ASN A 249 11.36 -9.48 -14.68
C ASN A 249 10.08 -9.76 -13.86
N GLY A 250 9.05 -8.89 -13.98
CA GLY A 250 7.76 -9.05 -13.33
C GLY A 250 7.69 -8.58 -11.87
N LEU A 251 8.75 -8.00 -11.30
CA LEU A 251 8.75 -7.50 -9.92
C LEU A 251 7.72 -6.36 -9.73
N LEU A 252 7.61 -5.47 -10.71
CA LEU A 252 6.63 -4.38 -10.66
C LEU A 252 5.19 -4.92 -10.55
N LEU A 253 4.86 -5.93 -11.36
CA LEU A 253 3.55 -6.60 -11.32
C LEU A 253 3.32 -7.33 -9.99
N GLU A 254 4.37 -7.88 -9.37
CA GLU A 254 4.26 -8.53 -8.06
C GLU A 254 3.93 -7.53 -6.96
N ILE A 255 4.62 -6.39 -6.92
CA ILE A 255 4.33 -5.33 -5.96
C ILE A 255 2.92 -4.78 -6.21
N GLU A 256 2.51 -4.56 -7.47
CA GLU A 256 1.17 -4.12 -7.83
C GLU A 256 0.10 -5.11 -7.36
N GLU A 257 0.27 -6.41 -7.61
CA GLU A 257 -0.66 -7.45 -7.12
C GLU A 257 -0.74 -7.48 -5.59
N ARG A 258 0.38 -7.24 -4.90
CA ARG A 258 0.42 -7.23 -3.44
C ARG A 258 -0.45 -6.11 -2.86
N PHE A 259 -0.41 -4.91 -3.43
CA PHE A 259 -1.14 -3.76 -2.90
C PHE A 259 -2.52 -3.56 -3.54
N TYR A 260 -2.68 -3.82 -4.83
CA TYR A 260 -3.90 -3.52 -5.59
C TYR A 260 -4.67 -4.73 -6.06
N GLY A 261 -4.05 -5.91 -6.21
CA GLY A 261 -4.66 -7.09 -6.84
C GLY A 261 -5.91 -7.64 -6.17
N HIS A 262 -6.26 -7.16 -4.99
CA HIS A 262 -7.44 -7.59 -4.25
C HIS A 262 -8.55 -6.51 -4.16
N LEU A 263 -8.32 -5.27 -4.66
CA LEU A 263 -9.17 -4.12 -4.37
C LEU A 263 -10.48 -4.08 -5.19
N GLY A 264 -10.48 -4.48 -6.42
CA GLY A 264 -11.51 -4.19 -7.42
C GLY A 264 -12.96 -4.68 -7.22
N GLN A 265 -13.39 -5.30 -6.09
CA GLN A 265 -14.74 -5.93 -5.98
C GLN A 265 -15.55 -5.62 -4.71
N LEU A 266 -15.08 -4.81 -3.78
CA LEU A 266 -15.89 -4.45 -2.62
C LEU A 266 -16.92 -3.39 -3.02
N ASN A 267 -18.19 -3.79 -3.19
CA ASN A 267 -19.24 -2.82 -3.42
C ASN A 267 -19.54 -2.01 -2.15
N TYR A 268 -20.06 -0.80 -2.33
CA TYR A 268 -20.46 0.12 -1.26
C TYR A 268 -21.26 -0.54 -0.13
N ALA A 269 -22.24 -1.39 -0.48
CA ALA A 269 -23.11 -2.08 0.49
C ALA A 269 -22.30 -3.07 1.36
N GLY A 270 -21.31 -3.74 0.78
CA GLY A 270 -20.41 -4.66 1.49
C GLY A 270 -19.50 -3.96 2.48
N ALA A 271 -18.84 -2.88 2.07
CA ALA A 271 -17.97 -2.07 2.93
C ALA A 271 -18.74 -1.44 4.10
N LYS A 272 -19.90 -0.84 3.83
CA LYS A 272 -20.79 -0.27 4.86
C LYS A 272 -21.27 -1.34 5.85
N ARG A 273 -21.62 -2.53 5.36
CA ARG A 273 -22.02 -3.66 6.21
C ARG A 273 -20.86 -4.11 7.09
N PHE A 274 -19.66 -4.27 6.53
CA PHE A 274 -18.46 -4.68 7.26
C PHE A 274 -18.14 -3.69 8.39
N LYS A 275 -18.00 -2.39 8.09
CA LYS A 275 -17.75 -1.33 9.08
C LYS A 275 -18.78 -1.36 10.24
N ARG A 276 -20.08 -1.46 9.91
CA ARG A 276 -21.14 -1.58 10.93
C ARG A 276 -21.03 -2.85 11.78
N GLN A 277 -20.66 -3.99 11.18
CA GLN A 277 -20.53 -5.26 11.90
C GLN A 277 -19.26 -5.30 12.77
N THR A 278 -18.18 -4.63 12.39
CA THR A 278 -16.97 -4.48 13.20
C THR A 278 -17.32 -3.88 14.56
N HIS A 279 -18.01 -2.73 14.59
CA HIS A 279 -18.44 -2.11 15.86
C HIS A 279 -19.46 -2.95 16.65
N LYS A 280 -20.39 -3.66 15.99
CA LYS A 280 -21.49 -4.36 16.66
C LYS A 280 -21.13 -5.75 17.16
N LYS A 281 -20.24 -6.46 16.47
CA LYS A 281 -20.01 -7.90 16.72
C LYS A 281 -18.56 -8.23 17.07
N LEU A 282 -17.56 -7.63 16.38
CA LEU A 282 -16.16 -8.03 16.54
C LEU A 282 -15.70 -7.85 17.97
N ASN A 283 -16.01 -6.73 18.61
CA ASN A 283 -15.63 -6.44 20.02
C ASN A 283 -16.05 -7.53 21.03
N LYS A 284 -17.00 -8.42 20.67
CA LYS A 284 -17.39 -9.54 21.52
C LYS A 284 -16.44 -10.73 21.43
N TYR A 285 -15.56 -10.75 20.44
CA TYR A 285 -14.74 -11.90 20.09
C TYR A 285 -13.27 -11.55 19.88
N ASP A 286 -12.89 -10.27 19.94
CA ASP A 286 -11.52 -9.78 19.69
C ASP A 286 -10.50 -10.45 20.60
N GLU A 287 -10.76 -10.54 21.90
CA GLU A 287 -9.90 -11.27 22.83
C GLU A 287 -9.71 -12.75 22.45
N ILE A 288 -10.77 -13.40 21.94
CA ILE A 288 -10.70 -14.80 21.51
C ILE A 288 -9.86 -14.92 20.24
N PHE A 289 -9.99 -13.97 19.30
CA PHE A 289 -9.15 -13.91 18.10
C PHE A 289 -7.68 -13.68 18.47
N GLN A 290 -7.39 -12.74 19.38
CA GLN A 290 -6.04 -12.46 19.84
C GLN A 290 -5.39 -13.68 20.51
N GLN A 291 -6.12 -14.35 21.43
CA GLN A 291 -5.64 -15.57 22.09
C GLN A 291 -5.35 -16.70 21.08
N ALA A 292 -6.24 -16.89 20.10
CA ALA A 292 -6.05 -17.91 19.08
C ALA A 292 -4.88 -17.57 18.15
N ALA A 293 -4.74 -16.30 17.76
CA ALA A 293 -3.65 -15.80 16.94
C ALA A 293 -2.29 -16.02 17.64
N GLN A 294 -2.18 -15.64 18.89
CA GLN A 294 -0.98 -15.84 19.69
C GLN A 294 -0.60 -17.33 19.80
N GLN A 295 -1.60 -18.23 20.01
CA GLN A 295 -1.33 -19.66 20.14
C GLN A 295 -0.82 -20.31 18.84
N TYR A 296 -1.24 -19.81 17.68
CA TYR A 296 -0.96 -20.44 16.39
C TYR A 296 -0.05 -19.61 15.48
N ASP A 297 0.58 -18.55 16.00
CA ASP A 297 1.48 -17.65 15.27
C ASP A 297 0.81 -17.09 13.99
N LEU A 298 -0.32 -16.39 14.21
CA LEU A 298 -1.13 -15.76 13.16
C LEU A 298 -1.45 -14.31 13.55
N ASP A 299 -1.80 -13.48 12.59
CA ASP A 299 -2.38 -12.17 12.85
C ASP A 299 -3.86 -12.32 13.26
N TRP A 300 -4.26 -11.73 14.40
CA TRP A 300 -5.63 -11.82 14.89
C TRP A 300 -6.64 -11.13 13.95
N ARG A 301 -6.22 -10.05 13.27
CA ARG A 301 -7.03 -9.32 12.29
C ARG A 301 -7.29 -10.19 11.06
N LEU A 302 -6.28 -10.95 10.63
CA LEU A 302 -6.45 -11.93 9.54
C LEU A 302 -7.46 -13.01 9.92
N LEU A 303 -7.40 -13.54 11.15
CA LEU A 303 -8.39 -14.50 11.65
C LEU A 303 -9.79 -13.90 11.74
N ALA A 304 -9.89 -12.65 12.20
CA ALA A 304 -11.15 -11.93 12.27
C ALA A 304 -11.73 -11.68 10.87
N ALA A 305 -10.91 -11.23 9.91
CA ALA A 305 -11.29 -11.06 8.50
C ALA A 305 -11.77 -12.36 7.87
N MET A 306 -11.04 -13.46 8.10
CA MET A 306 -11.41 -14.80 7.66
C MET A 306 -12.75 -15.25 8.26
N SER A 307 -12.96 -15.07 9.55
CA SER A 307 -14.22 -15.37 10.24
C SER A 307 -15.40 -14.55 9.70
N TYR A 308 -15.13 -13.29 9.31
CA TYR A 308 -16.15 -12.47 8.67
C TYR A 308 -16.52 -13.03 7.29
N GLN A 309 -15.54 -13.41 6.49
CA GLN A 309 -15.77 -14.05 5.19
C GLN A 309 -16.58 -15.37 5.33
N GLU A 310 -16.31 -16.14 6.37
CA GLU A 310 -16.99 -17.42 6.62
C GLU A 310 -18.44 -17.23 7.09
N SER A 311 -18.70 -16.35 8.05
CA SER A 311 -19.97 -16.33 8.76
C SER A 311 -20.53 -14.93 9.09
N HIS A 312 -19.83 -13.85 8.71
CA HIS A 312 -20.11 -12.49 9.21
C HIS A 312 -20.14 -12.42 10.76
N TRP A 313 -19.20 -13.12 11.39
CA TRP A 313 -19.08 -13.29 12.85
C TRP A 313 -20.38 -13.82 13.49
N ASN A 314 -21.01 -14.80 12.85
CA ASN A 314 -22.20 -15.46 13.39
C ASN A 314 -21.84 -16.87 13.92
N PRO A 315 -21.81 -17.10 15.23
CA PRO A 315 -21.48 -18.40 15.82
C PRO A 315 -22.49 -19.50 15.47
N ARG A 316 -23.71 -19.12 15.08
CA ARG A 316 -24.78 -20.05 14.70
C ARG A 316 -24.91 -20.26 13.20
N ALA A 317 -23.93 -19.77 12.40
CA ALA A 317 -23.94 -19.93 10.96
C ALA A 317 -23.99 -21.42 10.56
N ARG A 318 -24.78 -21.71 9.52
CA ARG A 318 -24.95 -23.06 8.94
C ARG A 318 -25.07 -22.93 7.43
N SER A 319 -24.34 -23.77 6.69
CA SER A 319 -24.54 -23.91 5.25
C SER A 319 -25.41 -25.15 4.93
N PHE A 320 -25.91 -25.18 3.74
CA PHE A 320 -26.61 -26.37 3.22
C PHE A 320 -25.69 -27.59 3.08
N THR A 321 -24.36 -27.38 2.96
CA THR A 321 -23.35 -28.46 2.91
C THR A 321 -22.93 -28.98 4.29
N GLY A 322 -23.55 -28.47 5.37
CA GLY A 322 -23.33 -28.95 6.74
C GLY A 322 -22.13 -28.37 7.47
N VAL A 323 -21.42 -27.34 6.91
CA VAL A 323 -20.42 -26.58 7.65
C VAL A 323 -21.10 -25.63 8.64
N ARG A 324 -20.46 -25.37 9.80
CA ARG A 324 -21.10 -24.64 10.91
C ARG A 324 -20.11 -23.80 11.72
N GLY A 325 -20.68 -22.76 12.35
CA GLY A 325 -20.00 -21.90 13.34
C GLY A 325 -19.23 -20.76 12.73
N MET A 326 -18.52 -20.02 13.57
CA MET A 326 -17.78 -18.80 13.22
C MET A 326 -16.81 -18.99 12.04
N MET A 327 -16.13 -20.15 12.01
CA MET A 327 -15.10 -20.50 11.02
C MET A 327 -15.57 -21.58 10.03
N MET A 328 -16.89 -21.84 9.95
CA MET A 328 -17.54 -22.74 9.00
C MET A 328 -16.84 -24.11 8.84
N LEU A 329 -16.53 -24.75 9.96
CA LEU A 329 -15.84 -26.04 9.95
C LEU A 329 -16.74 -27.18 9.54
N THR A 330 -16.22 -28.09 8.68
CA THR A 330 -16.87 -29.36 8.41
C THR A 330 -16.87 -30.25 9.66
N LEU A 331 -17.76 -31.26 9.72
CA LEU A 331 -17.74 -32.21 10.83
C LEU A 331 -16.41 -33.00 10.90
N ARG A 332 -15.87 -33.37 9.75
CA ARG A 332 -14.61 -34.10 9.62
C ARG A 332 -13.45 -33.26 10.14
N THR A 333 -13.34 -32.01 9.66
CA THR A 333 -12.28 -31.07 10.09
C THR A 333 -12.38 -30.78 11.58
N ALA A 334 -13.58 -30.53 12.10
CA ALA A 334 -13.79 -30.31 13.53
C ALA A 334 -13.32 -31.48 14.39
N LYS A 335 -13.66 -32.72 14.01
CA LYS A 335 -13.22 -33.94 14.69
C LYS A 335 -11.69 -34.10 14.67
N GLU A 336 -11.07 -33.86 13.51
CA GLU A 336 -9.61 -33.92 13.35
C GLU A 336 -8.87 -32.89 14.23
N LEU A 337 -9.47 -31.72 14.42
CA LEU A 337 -8.89 -30.62 15.20
C LEU A 337 -9.22 -30.69 16.71
N GLY A 338 -10.10 -31.60 17.13
CA GLY A 338 -10.55 -31.75 18.50
C GLY A 338 -11.66 -30.76 18.91
N VAL A 339 -12.34 -30.13 17.93
CA VAL A 339 -13.47 -29.22 18.16
C VAL A 339 -14.73 -30.03 18.47
N LYS A 340 -15.21 -29.97 19.71
CA LYS A 340 -16.39 -30.71 20.18
C LYS A 340 -17.70 -30.00 19.79
N ASN A 341 -17.72 -28.67 19.87
CA ASN A 341 -18.88 -27.86 19.53
C ASN A 341 -18.50 -26.76 18.53
N ARG A 342 -18.86 -26.92 17.25
CA ARG A 342 -18.59 -25.95 16.18
C ARG A 342 -19.37 -24.63 16.33
N LEU A 343 -20.45 -24.61 17.13
CA LEU A 343 -21.29 -23.43 17.38
C LEU A 343 -20.78 -22.63 18.60
N ASP A 344 -19.85 -23.17 19.37
CA ASP A 344 -19.13 -22.44 20.41
C ASP A 344 -18.09 -21.51 19.76
N PRO A 345 -18.16 -20.18 19.99
CA PRO A 345 -17.26 -19.23 19.34
C PRO A 345 -15.79 -19.53 19.58
N LYS A 346 -15.40 -19.82 20.82
CA LYS A 346 -14.00 -20.08 21.19
C LYS A 346 -13.48 -21.32 20.52
N GLN A 347 -14.20 -22.44 20.59
CA GLN A 347 -13.79 -23.69 19.93
C GLN A 347 -13.73 -23.53 18.40
N SER A 348 -14.68 -22.80 17.80
CA SER A 348 -14.73 -22.58 16.36
C SER A 348 -13.53 -21.72 15.90
N ILE A 349 -13.24 -20.62 16.58
CA ILE A 349 -12.12 -19.71 16.25
C ILE A 349 -10.79 -20.45 16.42
N PHE A 350 -10.55 -21.10 17.57
CA PHE A 350 -9.33 -21.88 17.79
C PHE A 350 -9.16 -23.03 16.78
N GLY A 351 -10.26 -23.70 16.44
CA GLY A 351 -10.26 -24.75 15.41
C GLY A 351 -9.89 -24.22 14.04
N GLY A 352 -10.47 -23.08 13.64
CA GLY A 352 -10.14 -22.42 12.36
C GLY A 352 -8.70 -21.93 12.30
N ALA A 353 -8.21 -21.28 13.39
CA ALA A 353 -6.82 -20.84 13.51
C ALA A 353 -5.83 -22.03 13.41
N LYS A 354 -6.09 -23.11 14.15
CA LYS A 354 -5.30 -24.36 14.09
C LYS A 354 -5.28 -24.95 12.68
N TYR A 355 -6.40 -24.91 11.98
CA TYR A 355 -6.48 -25.46 10.62
C TYR A 355 -5.70 -24.60 9.63
N LEU A 356 -5.83 -23.27 9.70
CA LEU A 356 -5.05 -22.35 8.86
C LEU A 356 -3.54 -22.50 9.11
N ALA A 357 -3.10 -22.52 10.36
CA ALA A 357 -1.70 -22.74 10.71
C ALA A 357 -1.18 -24.09 10.18
N LYS A 358 -1.98 -25.17 10.29
CA LYS A 358 -1.66 -26.47 9.70
C LYS A 358 -1.49 -26.39 8.18
N LEU A 359 -2.35 -25.66 7.48
CA LEU A 359 -2.25 -25.46 6.03
C LEU A 359 -1.02 -24.64 5.67
N ARG A 360 -0.72 -23.53 6.39
CA ARG A 360 0.52 -22.74 6.20
C ARG A 360 1.77 -23.60 6.35
N LYS A 361 1.86 -24.39 7.43
CA LYS A 361 2.97 -25.31 7.68
C LYS A 361 3.09 -26.40 6.61
N ARG A 362 2.00 -26.79 5.96
CA ARG A 362 2.00 -27.80 4.89
C ARG A 362 2.49 -27.27 3.55
N MET A 363 2.52 -25.95 3.36
CA MET A 363 3.08 -25.34 2.13
C MET A 363 4.58 -25.64 2.03
N PRO A 364 5.10 -25.85 0.81
CA PRO A 364 6.54 -25.98 0.59
C PRO A 364 7.34 -24.82 1.17
N ASP A 365 8.55 -25.09 1.67
CA ASP A 365 9.38 -24.11 2.37
C ASP A 365 9.85 -22.94 1.47
N ASN A 366 9.91 -23.18 0.16
CA ASN A 366 10.29 -22.16 -0.83
C ASN A 366 9.17 -21.18 -1.20
N ILE A 367 7.99 -21.29 -0.60
CA ILE A 367 6.93 -20.28 -0.75
C ILE A 367 7.10 -19.24 0.36
N ALA A 368 7.46 -18.02 -0.01
CA ALA A 368 7.62 -16.89 0.91
C ALA A 368 6.26 -16.35 1.39
N GLU A 369 6.25 -15.54 2.45
CA GLU A 369 5.11 -14.68 2.76
C GLU A 369 5.12 -13.45 1.83
N PRO A 370 3.96 -12.92 1.48
CA PRO A 370 2.63 -13.31 1.91
C PRO A 370 1.98 -14.45 1.10
N ASP A 371 2.60 -14.93 0.03
CA ASP A 371 2.04 -15.94 -0.87
C ASP A 371 1.68 -17.26 -0.14
N ARG A 372 2.50 -17.65 0.83
CA ARG A 372 2.25 -18.81 1.69
C ARG A 372 0.90 -18.70 2.41
N THR A 373 0.62 -17.53 2.98
CA THR A 373 -0.64 -17.25 3.68
C THR A 373 -1.82 -17.21 2.70
N TRP A 374 -1.68 -16.55 1.55
CA TRP A 374 -2.75 -16.50 0.54
C TRP A 374 -3.09 -17.88 -0.03
N MET A 375 -2.09 -18.70 -0.31
CA MET A 375 -2.29 -20.09 -0.72
C MET A 375 -2.92 -20.93 0.38
N ALA A 376 -2.56 -20.73 1.65
CA ALA A 376 -3.18 -21.43 2.77
C ALA A 376 -4.66 -21.05 2.94
N LEU A 377 -5.03 -19.80 2.75
CA LEU A 377 -6.43 -19.36 2.72
C LEU A 377 -7.20 -19.99 1.54
N ALA A 378 -6.62 -20.02 0.34
CA ALA A 378 -7.22 -20.69 -0.79
C ALA A 378 -7.42 -22.19 -0.51
N ALA A 379 -6.42 -22.86 0.10
CA ALA A 379 -6.52 -24.25 0.50
C ALA A 379 -7.57 -24.50 1.60
N TYR A 380 -7.79 -23.52 2.49
CA TYR A 380 -8.86 -23.60 3.48
C TYR A 380 -10.24 -23.68 2.83
N ASN A 381 -10.45 -22.90 1.79
CA ASN A 381 -11.71 -22.85 1.04
C ASN A 381 -11.90 -24.06 0.09
N VAL A 382 -10.95 -24.30 -0.82
CA VAL A 382 -11.10 -25.31 -1.90
C VAL A 382 -10.48 -26.66 -1.55
N GLY A 383 -9.69 -26.73 -0.51
CA GLY A 383 -8.92 -27.89 -0.10
C GLY A 383 -7.50 -27.92 -0.68
N TYR A 384 -6.56 -28.40 0.13
CA TYR A 384 -5.14 -28.46 -0.20
C TYR A 384 -4.82 -29.22 -1.49
N GLY A 385 -5.60 -30.27 -1.79
CA GLY A 385 -5.42 -31.06 -3.01
C GLY A 385 -5.66 -30.26 -4.28
N HIS A 386 -6.75 -29.51 -4.35
CA HIS A 386 -7.06 -28.68 -5.51
C HIS A 386 -6.08 -27.50 -5.66
N LEU A 387 -5.61 -26.91 -4.55
CA LEU A 387 -4.52 -25.93 -4.62
C LEU A 387 -3.24 -26.55 -5.21
N THR A 388 -2.89 -27.77 -4.80
CA THR A 388 -1.73 -28.50 -5.36
C THR A 388 -1.90 -28.76 -6.85
N ASP A 389 -3.10 -29.09 -7.30
CA ASP A 389 -3.43 -29.27 -8.72
C ASP A 389 -3.26 -27.95 -9.50
N ALA A 390 -3.76 -26.82 -8.96
CA ALA A 390 -3.59 -25.49 -9.56
C ALA A 390 -2.10 -25.12 -9.68
N ARG A 391 -1.32 -25.29 -8.62
CA ARG A 391 0.13 -25.05 -8.62
C ARG A 391 0.87 -25.92 -9.65
N LYS A 392 0.46 -27.17 -9.81
CA LYS A 392 1.02 -28.06 -10.85
C LYS A 392 0.71 -27.55 -12.26
N LEU A 393 -0.53 -27.11 -12.50
CA LEU A 393 -0.90 -26.53 -13.78
C LEU A 393 -0.13 -25.24 -14.08
N THR A 394 0.03 -24.36 -13.08
CA THR A 394 0.87 -23.14 -13.18
C THR A 394 2.27 -23.51 -13.68
N LYS A 395 2.94 -24.47 -13.02
CA LYS A 395 4.28 -24.90 -13.39
C LYS A 395 4.34 -25.52 -14.78
N LEU A 396 3.34 -26.27 -15.20
CA LEU A 396 3.28 -26.90 -16.53
C LEU A 396 3.17 -25.87 -17.66
N ASP A 397 2.48 -24.75 -17.41
CA ASP A 397 2.32 -23.63 -18.36
C ASP A 397 3.45 -22.60 -18.26
N GLY A 398 4.52 -22.86 -17.46
CA GLY A 398 5.71 -22.00 -17.35
C GLY A 398 5.61 -20.87 -16.31
N GLY A 399 4.52 -20.79 -15.52
CA GLY A 399 4.38 -19.84 -14.41
C GLY A 399 5.09 -20.31 -13.13
N ASP A 400 5.26 -19.38 -12.19
CA ASP A 400 5.86 -19.67 -10.89
C ASP A 400 4.81 -20.23 -9.91
N SER A 401 4.91 -21.51 -9.60
CA SER A 401 4.01 -22.20 -8.67
C SER A 401 4.19 -21.80 -7.20
N THR A 402 5.16 -20.92 -6.89
CA THR A 402 5.39 -20.38 -5.54
C THR A 402 4.77 -19.01 -5.33
N ARG A 403 4.32 -18.34 -6.39
CA ARG A 403 3.72 -17.01 -6.36
C ARG A 403 2.19 -17.10 -6.45
N TRP A 404 1.49 -16.44 -5.53
CA TRP A 404 0.02 -16.40 -5.53
C TRP A 404 -0.54 -15.79 -6.81
N MET A 405 0.07 -14.73 -7.32
CA MET A 405 -0.38 -14.06 -8.53
C MET A 405 -0.48 -15.01 -9.74
N ASP A 406 0.45 -15.96 -9.85
CA ASP A 406 0.44 -16.93 -10.94
C ASP A 406 -0.56 -18.05 -10.66
N VAL A 407 -0.59 -18.57 -9.41
CA VAL A 407 -1.43 -19.72 -9.02
C VAL A 407 -2.92 -19.37 -9.03
N LYS A 408 -3.30 -18.13 -8.65
CA LYS A 408 -4.70 -17.70 -8.61
C LYS A 408 -5.40 -17.83 -9.97
N ASP A 409 -4.68 -17.66 -11.09
CA ASP A 409 -5.23 -17.75 -12.45
C ASP A 409 -5.50 -19.18 -12.90
N TYR A 410 -4.87 -20.15 -12.24
CA TYR A 410 -5.09 -21.58 -12.52
C TYR A 410 -6.16 -22.23 -11.65
N LEU A 411 -6.52 -21.65 -10.52
CA LEU A 411 -7.64 -22.13 -9.70
C LEU A 411 -8.95 -22.15 -10.49
N PRO A 412 -9.39 -21.08 -11.18
CA PRO A 412 -10.60 -21.10 -12.01
C PRO A 412 -10.59 -22.14 -13.11
N ARG A 413 -9.41 -22.47 -13.66
CA ARG A 413 -9.25 -23.50 -14.71
C ARG A 413 -9.63 -24.90 -14.23
N LEU A 414 -9.61 -25.17 -12.91
CA LEU A 414 -10.06 -26.45 -12.34
C LEU A 414 -11.58 -26.71 -12.51
N SER A 415 -12.37 -25.72 -12.92
CA SER A 415 -13.77 -25.92 -13.33
C SER A 415 -13.92 -26.39 -14.79
N GLN A 416 -12.85 -26.26 -15.59
CA GLN A 416 -12.86 -26.57 -17.02
C GLN A 416 -12.39 -28.00 -17.30
N LYS A 417 -13.17 -28.77 -18.07
CA LYS A 417 -12.93 -30.18 -18.35
C LYS A 417 -11.53 -30.49 -18.89
N ARG A 418 -11.00 -29.60 -19.76
CA ARG A 418 -9.66 -29.77 -20.35
C ARG A 418 -8.52 -29.75 -19.32
N TYR A 419 -8.71 -29.05 -18.18
CA TYR A 419 -7.73 -28.97 -17.11
C TYR A 419 -7.96 -29.99 -16.00
N TYR A 420 -9.18 -30.08 -15.41
CA TYR A 420 -9.41 -30.95 -14.27
C TYR A 420 -9.22 -32.43 -14.59
N LYS A 421 -9.41 -32.88 -15.85
CA LYS A 421 -9.13 -34.26 -16.24
C LYS A 421 -7.63 -34.64 -16.18
N GLN A 422 -6.73 -33.65 -16.18
CA GLN A 422 -5.29 -33.83 -16.09
C GLN A 422 -4.76 -33.72 -14.66
N THR A 423 -5.64 -33.41 -13.71
CA THR A 423 -5.28 -33.20 -12.30
C THR A 423 -5.68 -34.42 -11.46
N ARG A 424 -4.99 -34.56 -10.30
CA ARG A 424 -5.22 -35.70 -9.41
C ARG A 424 -6.56 -35.62 -8.68
N HIS A 425 -7.01 -34.39 -8.31
CA HIS A 425 -8.19 -34.22 -7.46
C HIS A 425 -9.43 -33.84 -8.27
N GLY A 426 -9.29 -33.60 -9.57
CA GLY A 426 -10.41 -33.41 -10.50
C GLY A 426 -11.05 -32.02 -10.40
N TYR A 427 -12.35 -31.97 -10.59
CA TYR A 427 -13.15 -30.75 -10.65
C TYR A 427 -13.18 -29.96 -9.33
N ALA A 428 -13.00 -28.63 -9.42
CA ALA A 428 -13.25 -27.70 -8.33
C ALA A 428 -13.90 -26.40 -8.85
N ARG A 429 -14.64 -25.71 -7.98
CA ARG A 429 -15.17 -24.35 -8.23
C ARG A 429 -14.08 -23.31 -7.99
N GLY A 430 -13.08 -23.28 -8.84
CA GLY A 430 -11.85 -22.57 -8.61
C GLY A 430 -11.94 -21.03 -8.55
N ASN A 431 -13.05 -20.42 -8.97
CA ASN A 431 -13.31 -18.99 -8.77
C ASN A 431 -13.57 -18.65 -7.28
N GLU A 432 -14.19 -19.59 -6.53
CA GLU A 432 -14.53 -19.35 -5.12
C GLU A 432 -13.30 -19.07 -4.24
N PRO A 433 -12.19 -19.87 -4.27
CA PRO A 433 -11.01 -19.60 -3.46
C PRO A 433 -10.30 -18.29 -3.83
N VAL A 434 -10.31 -17.87 -5.11
CA VAL A 434 -9.72 -16.59 -5.52
C VAL A 434 -10.49 -15.43 -4.90
N SER A 435 -11.81 -15.41 -5.06
CA SER A 435 -12.68 -14.39 -4.45
C SER A 435 -12.62 -14.43 -2.92
N TYR A 436 -12.47 -15.63 -2.33
CA TYR A 436 -12.33 -15.82 -0.89
C TYR A 436 -11.07 -15.12 -0.36
N VAL A 437 -9.92 -15.35 -0.97
CA VAL A 437 -8.65 -14.71 -0.58
C VAL A 437 -8.73 -13.20 -0.77
N GLN A 438 -9.23 -12.72 -1.91
CA GLN A 438 -9.38 -11.29 -2.18
C GLN A 438 -10.27 -10.59 -1.14
N ASN A 439 -11.40 -11.19 -0.77
CA ASN A 439 -12.29 -10.61 0.23
C ASN A 439 -11.64 -10.56 1.62
N ILE A 440 -10.93 -11.63 2.02
CA ILE A 440 -10.23 -11.66 3.32
C ILE A 440 -9.16 -10.59 3.38
N ARG A 441 -8.36 -10.42 2.32
CA ARG A 441 -7.35 -9.36 2.23
C ARG A 441 -7.98 -7.98 2.46
N ARG A 442 -9.08 -7.66 1.76
CA ARG A 442 -9.79 -6.38 1.95
C ARG A 442 -10.33 -6.18 3.36
N TYR A 443 -10.94 -7.21 3.96
CA TYR A 443 -11.41 -7.11 5.34
C TYR A 443 -10.25 -6.95 6.32
N PHE A 444 -9.15 -7.63 6.07
CA PHE A 444 -7.91 -7.52 6.85
C PHE A 444 -7.36 -6.09 6.78
N ASP A 445 -7.22 -5.50 5.60
CA ASP A 445 -6.75 -4.14 5.43
C ASP A 445 -7.61 -3.14 6.21
N VAL A 446 -8.95 -3.27 6.13
CA VAL A 446 -9.86 -2.40 6.91
C VAL A 446 -9.64 -2.55 8.42
N LEU A 447 -9.39 -3.75 8.93
CA LEU A 447 -9.12 -3.97 10.35
C LEU A 447 -7.78 -3.36 10.77
N VAL A 448 -6.74 -3.53 9.96
CA VAL A 448 -5.41 -2.92 10.18
C VAL A 448 -5.52 -1.40 10.23
N TRP A 449 -6.19 -0.79 9.26
CA TRP A 449 -6.43 0.63 9.21
C TRP A 449 -7.18 1.19 10.43
N ASN A 450 -8.28 0.53 10.82
CA ASN A 450 -9.07 0.96 11.97
C ASN A 450 -8.26 0.93 13.27
N GLU A 451 -7.39 -0.06 13.45
CA GLU A 451 -6.54 -0.17 14.63
C GLU A 451 -5.47 0.94 14.65
N ALA A 452 -4.80 1.19 13.54
CA ALA A 452 -3.80 2.26 13.42
C ALA A 452 -4.40 3.64 13.75
N ASN A 453 -5.60 3.95 13.23
CA ASN A 453 -6.27 5.20 13.52
C ASN A 453 -6.74 5.33 14.98
N ASN A 454 -7.16 4.23 15.62
CA ASN A 454 -7.51 4.24 17.04
C ASN A 454 -6.28 4.49 17.93
N VAL A 455 -5.12 3.96 17.59
CA VAL A 455 -3.86 4.20 18.30
C VAL A 455 -3.43 5.67 18.16
N ASN A 456 -3.47 6.22 16.95
CA ASN A 456 -3.10 7.62 16.70
C ASN A 456 -4.02 8.60 17.44
N ASN A 457 -5.35 8.36 17.47
CA ASN A 457 -6.29 9.19 18.21
C ASN A 457 -6.06 9.11 19.73
N ASN A 458 -5.70 7.94 20.28
CA ASN A 458 -5.39 7.80 21.69
C ASN A 458 -4.06 8.47 22.06
N ASN A 459 -3.04 8.39 21.19
CA ASN A 459 -1.76 9.06 21.40
C ASN A 459 -1.90 10.59 21.33
N ALA A 460 -2.67 11.12 20.40
CA ALA A 460 -2.95 12.54 20.30
C ALA A 460 -3.72 13.07 21.53
N LEU A 461 -4.63 12.29 22.10
CA LEU A 461 -5.33 12.63 23.35
C LEU A 461 -4.35 12.63 24.54
N THR A 462 -3.44 11.67 24.63
CA THR A 462 -2.44 11.56 25.71
C THR A 462 -1.41 12.69 25.64
N GLU A 463 -0.93 13.05 24.45
CA GLU A 463 -0.04 14.20 24.24
C GLU A 463 -0.72 15.52 24.59
N THR A 464 -2.02 15.66 24.27
CA THR A 464 -2.81 16.84 24.65
C THR A 464 -3.03 16.92 26.16
N GLU A 465 -3.26 15.79 26.84
CA GLU A 465 -3.39 15.73 28.29
C GLU A 465 -2.05 16.07 28.99
N LEU A 466 -0.92 15.56 28.51
CA LEU A 466 0.42 15.88 29.04
C LEU A 466 0.79 17.36 28.81
N ALA A 467 0.41 17.93 27.66
CA ALA A 467 0.64 19.36 27.39
C ALA A 467 -0.23 20.31 28.24
N ILE A 468 -1.37 19.81 28.76
CA ILE A 468 -2.22 20.56 29.69
C ILE A 468 -1.69 20.53 31.13
N GLU A 469 -1.02 19.44 31.56
CA GLU A 469 -0.41 19.36 32.88
C GLU A 469 0.85 20.24 33.04
N ASP A 470 1.58 20.51 31.94
CA ASP A 470 2.79 21.34 31.97
C ASP A 470 2.56 22.85 31.69
N ALA A 471 1.33 23.28 31.44
CA ALA A 471 1.01 24.67 31.17
C ALA A 471 0.66 25.44 32.48
N PRO A 472 1.34 26.57 32.79
CA PRO A 472 0.94 27.40 33.93
C PRO A 472 -0.46 27.97 33.68
N MET A 473 -1.33 27.76 34.66
CA MET A 473 -2.76 28.16 34.66
C MET A 473 -2.94 29.64 34.33
N GLN A 474 -3.18 29.97 33.05
CA GLN A 474 -3.78 31.24 32.66
C GLN A 474 -5.18 30.97 32.14
N LEU A 475 -6.16 31.36 32.94
CA LEU A 475 -7.56 31.40 32.59
C LEU A 475 -7.79 32.33 31.39
N SER A 476 -8.02 31.78 30.20
CA SER A 476 -8.75 32.49 29.14
C SER A 476 -9.86 31.61 28.60
N ALA A 477 -11.10 32.12 28.79
CA ALA A 477 -12.29 31.55 28.25
C ALA A 477 -12.27 31.59 26.73
N ASN A 478 -12.22 30.40 26.09
CA ASN A 478 -12.77 30.05 24.79
C ASN A 478 -12.11 28.77 24.25
N VAL A 479 -12.43 27.65 24.89
CA VAL A 479 -12.15 26.36 24.28
C VAL A 479 -13.47 25.83 23.70
N ARG A 480 -13.61 25.83 22.38
CA ARG A 480 -14.63 25.05 21.70
C ARG A 480 -14.23 23.57 21.80
N VAL A 481 -14.97 22.85 22.61
CA VAL A 481 -14.89 21.39 22.68
C VAL A 481 -15.39 20.86 21.32
N ILE A 482 -14.50 20.25 20.56
CA ILE A 482 -14.87 19.46 19.40
C ILE A 482 -15.29 18.09 19.93
N PRO A 483 -16.54 17.62 19.67
CA PRO A 483 -16.95 16.28 20.12
C PRO A 483 -16.17 15.21 19.36
N PRO A 484 -15.90 14.04 19.99
CA PRO A 484 -15.22 12.94 19.35
C PRO A 484 -16.01 12.45 18.15
N LEU A 485 -15.34 12.30 17.03
CA LEU A 485 -15.90 11.74 15.80
C LEU A 485 -16.27 10.26 16.05
N LEU A 486 -17.56 9.97 15.96
CA LEU A 486 -18.15 8.63 15.92
C LEU A 486 -18.04 8.02 14.51
#